data_1447a02ebf0021c6880abd45129e1aa2
#
_entry.id   1447a02ebf0021c6880abd45129e1aa2
#
_cell.length_a   1.000
_cell.length_b   1.000
_cell.length_c   1.000
_cell.angle_alpha   90.00
_cell.angle_beta   90.00
_cell.angle_gamma   90.00
#
_symmetry.space_group_name_H-M   'P 1'
#
loop_
_entity.id
_entity.type
_entity.pdbx_description
1 polymer ?
#
loop_
_entity_poly.entity_id
_entity_poly.type
_entity_poly.pdbx_seq_one_letter_code
_entity_poly.pdbx_strand_id
1 'polypeptide(L)'
;MAVKRKLKKKNIIIIIAVLVLLIGAVIGISLVLKSSGKVSTLPKIIKTKETTTTTTTTTAKVLKIFDENSKSRNIAVMINNIKNVWGYQSGVQDAYIVYEIIAEGGITRLMAVFKDQDNERIGTVRSARIYYLDYALENDAIYVHIGGSKEALKDIKTLSIPDLQSEVTFRDRSIGLAYEHTAFASMSKIKEKIKKRGIRNTKKKDELLQYSID
;
A
#
# COMPACT_ATOMS: atom_id res chain seq x y z
N MET A 1 53.73 -39.49 11.17
CA MET A 1 52.80 -40.53 11.68
C MET A 1 51.37 -39.97 11.71
N ALA A 2 50.49 -40.46 10.84
CA ALA A 2 49.10 -39.99 10.79
C ALA A 2 48.25 -40.84 11.75
N VAL A 3 47.67 -40.20 12.77
CA VAL A 3 46.78 -40.86 13.74
C VAL A 3 45.41 -41.07 13.09
N LYS A 4 45.09 -42.32 12.72
CA LYS A 4 43.72 -42.69 12.28
C LYS A 4 42.77 -42.65 13.48
N ARG A 5 41.97 -41.58 13.64
CA ARG A 5 40.88 -41.52 14.62
C ARG A 5 39.74 -42.46 14.18
N LYS A 6 39.51 -43.57 14.89
CA LYS A 6 38.31 -44.39 14.71
C LYS A 6 37.07 -43.63 15.19
N LEU A 7 36.13 -43.36 14.27
CA LEU A 7 34.82 -42.78 14.62
C LEU A 7 34.07 -43.75 15.57
N LYS A 8 33.53 -43.20 16.68
CA LYS A 8 32.71 -43.97 17.61
C LYS A 8 31.43 -44.44 16.92
N LYS A 9 31.00 -45.69 17.12
CA LYS A 9 29.78 -46.29 16.50
C LYS A 9 28.57 -45.36 16.60
N LYS A 10 28.38 -44.61 17.70
CA LYS A 10 27.31 -43.64 17.91
C LYS A 10 27.34 -42.50 16.88
N ASN A 11 28.52 -42.02 16.51
CA ASN A 11 28.65 -40.92 15.52
C ASN A 11 28.35 -41.41 14.10
N ILE A 12 28.66 -42.68 13.80
CA ILE A 12 28.32 -43.26 12.50
C ILE A 12 26.80 -43.38 12.34
N ILE A 13 26.09 -43.82 13.38
CA ILE A 13 24.61 -43.91 13.37
C ILE A 13 23.97 -42.53 13.15
N ILE A 14 24.48 -41.48 13.81
CA ILE A 14 23.99 -40.13 13.64
C ILE A 14 24.20 -39.62 12.19
N ILE A 15 25.37 -39.89 11.60
CA ILE A 15 25.66 -39.50 10.22
C ILE A 15 24.73 -40.20 9.24
N ILE A 16 24.46 -41.49 9.44
CA ILE A 16 23.53 -42.27 8.59
C ILE A 16 22.09 -41.70 8.72
N ALA A 17 21.65 -41.41 9.94
CA ALA A 17 20.31 -40.81 10.16
C ALA A 17 20.14 -39.45 9.47
N VAL A 18 21.15 -38.59 9.53
CA VAL A 18 21.15 -37.29 8.83
C VAL A 18 21.12 -37.44 7.30
N LEU A 19 21.90 -38.40 6.77
CA LEU A 19 21.90 -38.72 5.34
C LEU A 19 20.54 -39.20 4.84
N VAL A 20 19.86 -40.07 5.59
CA VAL A 20 18.52 -40.57 5.26
C VAL A 20 17.49 -39.42 5.25
N LEU A 21 17.56 -38.51 6.23
CA LEU A 21 16.68 -37.33 6.27
C LEU A 21 16.90 -36.36 5.07
N LEU A 22 18.15 -36.15 4.68
CA LEU A 22 18.48 -35.30 3.51
C LEU A 22 17.98 -35.93 2.20
N ILE A 23 18.12 -37.26 2.04
CA ILE A 23 17.61 -37.95 0.85
C ILE A 23 16.09 -37.90 0.82
N GLY A 24 15.40 -38.06 1.94
CA GLY A 24 13.95 -37.91 2.05
C GLY A 24 13.45 -36.52 1.67
N ALA A 25 14.16 -35.49 2.10
CA ALA A 25 13.85 -34.11 1.75
C ALA A 25 13.97 -33.82 0.23
N VAL A 26 15.03 -34.31 -0.41
CA VAL A 26 15.25 -34.17 -1.86
C VAL A 26 14.16 -34.86 -2.67
N ILE A 27 13.77 -36.08 -2.26
CA ILE A 27 12.69 -36.84 -2.93
C ILE A 27 11.34 -36.12 -2.74
N GLY A 28 11.04 -35.59 -1.55
CA GLY A 28 9.85 -34.85 -1.26
C GLY A 28 9.72 -33.56 -2.13
N ILE A 29 10.80 -32.80 -2.26
CA ILE A 29 10.85 -31.61 -3.10
C ILE A 29 10.66 -31.96 -4.59
N SER A 30 11.27 -33.06 -5.06
CA SER A 30 11.13 -33.53 -6.45
C SER A 30 9.70 -33.97 -6.79
N LEU A 31 8.98 -34.57 -5.85
CA LEU A 31 7.57 -34.96 -6.03
C LEU A 31 6.64 -33.74 -6.06
N VAL A 32 6.87 -32.73 -5.23
CA VAL A 32 6.09 -31.48 -5.21
C VAL A 32 6.30 -30.70 -6.51
N LEU A 33 7.52 -30.59 -7.01
CA LEU A 33 7.83 -29.90 -8.28
C LEU A 33 7.22 -30.62 -9.50
N LYS A 34 7.11 -31.95 -9.47
CA LYS A 34 6.49 -32.72 -10.55
C LYS A 34 4.96 -32.63 -10.58
N SER A 35 4.33 -32.29 -9.44
CA SER A 35 2.88 -32.08 -9.32
C SER A 35 2.41 -30.70 -9.81
N SER A 36 3.30 -29.72 -9.94
CA SER A 36 2.96 -28.34 -10.38
C SER A 36 2.96 -28.13 -11.90
N GLY A 37 3.21 -29.16 -12.70
CA GLY A 37 3.39 -29.07 -14.16
C GLY A 37 2.12 -29.34 -14.98
N LYS A 38 0.95 -28.73 -14.64
CA LYS A 38 -0.15 -28.61 -15.62
C LYS A 38 -0.12 -27.19 -16.23
N VAL A 39 0.64 -27.07 -17.31
CA VAL A 39 0.53 -25.94 -18.24
C VAL A 39 -0.86 -25.98 -18.85
N SER A 40 -1.67 -24.99 -18.53
CA SER A 40 -2.96 -24.74 -19.18
C SER A 40 -2.71 -24.37 -20.64
N THR A 41 -3.08 -25.24 -21.57
CA THR A 41 -3.08 -24.93 -23.00
C THR A 41 -4.08 -23.83 -23.30
N LEU A 42 -3.60 -22.77 -23.95
CA LEU A 42 -4.42 -21.69 -24.49
C LEU A 42 -5.53 -22.23 -25.41
N PRO A 43 -6.75 -21.71 -25.34
CA PRO A 43 -7.82 -22.14 -26.22
C PRO A 43 -7.53 -21.72 -27.65
N LYS A 44 -7.73 -22.68 -28.59
CA LYS A 44 -7.60 -22.55 -30.02
C LYS A 44 -8.56 -21.47 -30.54
N ILE A 45 -8.03 -20.48 -31.25
CA ILE A 45 -8.83 -19.42 -31.89
C ILE A 45 -9.81 -20.03 -32.87
N ILE A 46 -11.11 -19.96 -32.58
CA ILE A 46 -12.19 -20.29 -33.48
C ILE A 46 -12.39 -19.08 -34.40
N LYS A 47 -12.19 -19.26 -35.71
CA LYS A 47 -12.54 -18.25 -36.73
C LYS A 47 -14.05 -18.02 -36.70
N THR A 48 -14.48 -16.91 -36.15
CA THR A 48 -15.87 -16.49 -36.16
C THR A 48 -16.19 -15.76 -37.46
N LYS A 49 -17.30 -16.16 -38.07
CA LYS A 49 -17.95 -15.61 -39.25
C LYS A 49 -18.27 -14.13 -39.00
N GLU A 50 -17.99 -13.28 -39.98
CA GLU A 50 -18.30 -11.84 -39.93
C GLU A 50 -19.78 -11.62 -39.70
N THR A 51 -20.12 -11.09 -38.55
CA THR A 51 -21.43 -10.52 -38.23
C THR A 51 -21.29 -9.02 -38.28
N THR A 52 -22.05 -8.37 -39.17
CA THR A 52 -22.13 -6.91 -39.27
C THR A 52 -22.53 -6.32 -37.92
N THR A 53 -21.59 -5.78 -37.23
CA THR A 53 -21.81 -5.13 -35.92
C THR A 53 -22.14 -3.66 -36.17
N THR A 54 -23.38 -3.28 -35.90
CA THR A 54 -23.78 -1.88 -35.75
C THR A 54 -22.91 -1.26 -34.65
N THR A 55 -21.98 -0.39 -35.02
CA THR A 55 -21.10 0.32 -34.08
C THR A 55 -21.93 1.31 -33.29
N THR A 56 -22.43 0.91 -32.13
CA THR A 56 -22.87 1.85 -31.10
C THR A 56 -21.60 2.45 -30.57
N THR A 57 -21.31 3.71 -30.90
CA THR A 57 -20.21 4.48 -30.36
C THR A 57 -20.51 4.72 -28.88
N THR A 58 -20.15 3.77 -28.03
CA THR A 58 -20.10 4.00 -26.60
C THR A 58 -18.93 4.94 -26.38
N THR A 59 -19.22 6.22 -26.14
CA THR A 59 -18.22 7.20 -25.72
C THR A 59 -17.54 6.63 -24.48
N ALA A 60 -16.28 6.22 -24.61
CA ALA A 60 -15.51 5.73 -23.48
C ALA A 60 -15.58 6.78 -22.37
N LYS A 61 -16.07 6.39 -21.18
CA LYS A 61 -16.13 7.27 -20.01
C LYS A 61 -14.69 7.63 -19.66
N VAL A 62 -14.28 8.85 -19.99
CA VAL A 62 -12.96 9.37 -19.59
C VAL A 62 -12.88 9.31 -18.07
N LEU A 63 -12.03 8.43 -17.54
CA LEU A 63 -11.74 8.36 -16.11
C LEU A 63 -11.00 9.63 -15.70
N LYS A 64 -11.74 10.62 -15.18
CA LYS A 64 -11.17 11.84 -14.63
C LYS A 64 -10.64 11.56 -13.22
N ILE A 65 -9.35 11.24 -13.11
CA ILE A 65 -8.69 10.92 -11.84
C ILE A 65 -8.62 12.18 -10.95
N PHE A 66 -8.31 13.33 -11.55
CA PHE A 66 -8.35 14.65 -10.92
C PHE A 66 -8.56 15.74 -11.98
N ASP A 67 -8.82 16.97 -11.57
CA ASP A 67 -8.89 18.12 -12.49
C ASP A 67 -7.49 18.65 -12.78
N GLU A 68 -6.98 18.47 -14.00
CA GLU A 68 -5.65 18.94 -14.41
C GLU A 68 -5.48 20.45 -14.27
N ASN A 69 -6.58 21.21 -14.41
CA ASN A 69 -6.59 22.66 -14.23
C ASN A 69 -6.69 23.10 -12.77
N SER A 70 -6.88 22.15 -11.85
CA SER A 70 -6.99 22.46 -10.44
C SER A 70 -5.70 23.04 -9.89
N LYS A 71 -5.86 24.12 -9.13
CA LYS A 71 -4.78 24.77 -8.38
C LYS A 71 -4.73 24.31 -6.92
N SER A 72 -5.58 23.36 -6.54
CA SER A 72 -5.62 22.86 -5.16
C SER A 72 -4.33 22.13 -4.80
N ARG A 73 -3.96 22.21 -3.53
CA ARG A 73 -2.82 21.48 -2.97
C ARG A 73 -3.21 20.06 -2.63
N ASN A 74 -2.30 19.14 -2.83
CA ASN A 74 -2.49 17.71 -2.52
C ASN A 74 -2.65 17.46 -1.02
N ILE A 75 -3.41 16.41 -0.68
CA ILE A 75 -3.60 15.92 0.69
C ILE A 75 -3.12 14.48 0.74
N ALA A 76 -2.08 14.20 1.52
CA ALA A 76 -1.52 12.86 1.70
C ALA A 76 -1.98 12.26 3.03
N VAL A 77 -2.68 11.15 3.00
CA VAL A 77 -3.24 10.49 4.20
C VAL A 77 -2.52 9.16 4.44
N MET A 78 -2.01 8.98 5.67
CA MET A 78 -1.41 7.72 6.09
C MET A 78 -2.48 6.66 6.35
N ILE A 79 -2.41 5.54 5.63
CA ILE A 79 -3.40 4.46 5.67
C ILE A 79 -2.77 3.20 6.24
N ASN A 80 -3.51 2.54 7.12
CA ASN A 80 -3.17 1.25 7.68
C ASN A 80 -3.37 0.14 6.66
N ASN A 81 -2.41 -0.78 6.54
CA ASN A 81 -2.48 -1.89 5.59
C ASN A 81 -2.26 -3.27 6.23
N ILE A 82 -2.57 -3.41 7.52
CA ILE A 82 -2.57 -4.74 8.14
C ILE A 82 -3.80 -5.55 7.70
N LYS A 83 -3.66 -6.86 7.64
CA LYS A 83 -4.69 -7.77 7.11
C LYS A 83 -6.08 -7.57 7.73
N ASN A 84 -6.17 -7.36 9.03
CA ASN A 84 -7.47 -7.21 9.73
C ASN A 84 -8.23 -5.93 9.36
N VAL A 85 -7.60 -4.93 8.73
CA VAL A 85 -8.30 -3.69 8.33
C VAL A 85 -8.66 -3.65 6.86
N TRP A 86 -8.23 -4.60 6.03
CA TRP A 86 -8.49 -4.55 4.58
C TRP A 86 -9.96 -4.41 4.23
N GLY A 87 -10.86 -5.11 4.93
CA GLY A 87 -12.30 -5.00 4.71
C GLY A 87 -12.93 -3.69 5.18
N TYR A 88 -12.15 -2.83 5.87
CA TYR A 88 -12.61 -1.55 6.41
C TYR A 88 -11.92 -0.34 5.80
N GLN A 89 -10.93 -0.57 4.91
CA GLN A 89 -10.33 0.53 4.16
C GLN A 89 -11.41 1.27 3.36
N SER A 90 -11.32 2.59 3.34
CA SER A 90 -12.32 3.44 2.71
C SER A 90 -11.65 4.66 2.08
N GLY A 91 -12.16 5.09 0.92
CA GLY A 91 -11.69 6.27 0.21
C GLY A 91 -10.37 6.13 -0.52
N VAL A 92 -9.62 5.03 -0.33
CA VAL A 92 -8.28 4.85 -0.93
C VAL A 92 -8.37 4.75 -2.46
N GLN A 93 -9.45 4.19 -2.98
CA GLN A 93 -9.71 4.07 -4.42
C GLN A 93 -9.86 5.41 -5.16
N ASP A 94 -10.08 6.50 -4.42
CA ASP A 94 -10.23 7.85 -4.97
C ASP A 94 -8.93 8.66 -4.93
N ALA A 95 -7.84 8.05 -4.42
CA ALA A 95 -6.51 8.63 -4.47
C ALA A 95 -5.96 8.58 -5.90
N TYR A 96 -5.28 9.65 -6.34
CA TYR A 96 -4.63 9.63 -7.64
C TYR A 96 -3.24 8.97 -7.61
N ILE A 97 -2.59 8.88 -6.43
CA ILE A 97 -1.37 8.10 -6.19
C ILE A 97 -1.50 7.39 -4.85
N VAL A 98 -1.04 6.14 -4.79
CA VAL A 98 -0.87 5.39 -3.54
C VAL A 98 0.57 4.88 -3.46
N TYR A 99 1.29 5.30 -2.43
CA TYR A 99 2.63 4.79 -2.10
C TYR A 99 2.48 3.66 -1.11
N GLU A 100 3.03 2.49 -1.44
CA GLU A 100 3.08 1.35 -0.55
C GLU A 100 4.54 1.05 -0.17
N ILE A 101 4.87 1.08 1.12
CA ILE A 101 6.22 0.87 1.62
C ILE A 101 6.18 -0.10 2.80
N ILE A 102 7.20 -0.96 2.91
CA ILE A 102 7.35 -1.87 4.04
C ILE A 102 7.55 -1.07 5.32
N ALA A 103 6.72 -1.36 6.32
CA ALA A 103 6.77 -0.80 7.66
C ALA A 103 7.30 -1.85 8.67
N GLU A 104 7.08 -1.60 9.95
CA GLU A 104 7.53 -2.50 11.02
C GLU A 104 6.89 -3.90 10.92
N GLY A 105 7.63 -4.94 11.26
CA GLY A 105 7.13 -6.31 11.31
C GLY A 105 6.86 -6.95 9.96
N GLY A 106 7.46 -6.42 8.87
CA GLY A 106 7.29 -6.95 7.51
C GLY A 106 5.92 -6.70 6.89
N ILE A 107 5.07 -5.88 7.53
CA ILE A 107 3.81 -5.41 6.96
C ILE A 107 4.03 -4.13 6.18
N THR A 108 3.17 -3.85 5.21
CA THR A 108 3.21 -2.57 4.49
C THR A 108 2.29 -1.53 5.13
N ARG A 109 2.52 -0.28 4.80
CA ARG A 109 1.65 0.85 5.08
C ARG A 109 1.42 1.60 3.78
N LEU A 110 0.29 2.31 3.67
CA LEU A 110 0.02 3.12 2.49
C LEU A 110 0.07 4.61 2.85
N MET A 111 0.44 5.42 1.87
CA MET A 111 0.16 6.85 1.85
C MET A 111 -0.65 7.14 0.60
N ALA A 112 -1.92 7.50 0.78
CA ALA A 112 -2.83 7.82 -0.29
C ALA A 112 -2.84 9.34 -0.51
N VAL A 113 -2.60 9.78 -1.75
CA VAL A 113 -2.55 11.20 -2.13
C VAL A 113 -3.79 11.56 -2.90
N PHE A 114 -4.51 12.54 -2.40
CA PHE A 114 -5.78 13.01 -2.92
C PHE A 114 -5.67 14.41 -3.50
N LYS A 115 -6.44 14.66 -4.55
CA LYS A 115 -6.64 15.97 -5.15
C LYS A 115 -8.10 16.14 -5.53
N ASP A 116 -8.69 17.25 -5.12
CA ASP A 116 -10.08 17.62 -5.45
C ASP A 116 -11.15 16.60 -5.04
N GLN A 117 -10.89 15.83 -3.98
CA GLN A 117 -11.82 14.84 -3.47
C GLN A 117 -12.62 15.38 -2.27
N ASP A 118 -13.81 14.80 -2.06
CA ASP A 118 -14.75 15.18 -1.00
C ASP A 118 -15.11 14.00 -0.08
N ASN A 119 -14.27 12.97 -0.01
CA ASN A 119 -14.51 11.78 0.79
C ASN A 119 -14.64 12.13 2.29
N GLU A 120 -15.76 11.79 2.89
CA GLU A 120 -15.99 11.96 4.33
C GLU A 120 -15.48 10.80 5.19
N ARG A 121 -14.98 9.74 4.54
CA ARG A 121 -14.41 8.57 5.22
C ARG A 121 -13.19 8.07 4.46
N ILE A 122 -12.00 8.38 4.98
CA ILE A 122 -10.71 7.93 4.42
C ILE A 122 -9.94 7.23 5.52
N GLY A 123 -9.52 6.01 5.30
CA GLY A 123 -8.73 5.29 6.30
C GLY A 123 -8.81 3.76 6.18
N THR A 124 -8.37 3.06 7.22
CA THR A 124 -8.11 3.58 8.60
C THR A 124 -6.79 4.35 8.65
N VAL A 125 -6.80 5.52 9.28
CA VAL A 125 -5.62 6.40 9.36
C VAL A 125 -4.59 5.85 10.33
N ARG A 126 -3.30 6.01 9.99
CA ARG A 126 -2.16 5.50 10.77
C ARG A 126 -1.07 6.54 11.01
N SER A 127 -0.06 6.12 11.77
CA SER A 127 1.05 6.97 12.21
C SER A 127 2.03 7.29 11.10
N ALA A 128 2.60 8.51 11.15
CA ALA A 128 3.69 8.94 10.30
C ALA A 128 4.95 8.08 10.46
N ARG A 129 5.71 7.95 9.37
CA ARG A 129 7.04 7.35 9.34
C ARG A 129 7.95 8.19 8.48
N ILE A 130 9.23 8.21 8.83
CA ILE A 130 10.24 9.07 8.21
C ILE A 130 10.31 8.88 6.68
N TYR A 131 10.26 7.66 6.22
CA TYR A 131 10.36 7.30 4.80
C TYR A 131 9.16 7.70 3.94
N TYR A 132 8.08 8.24 4.52
CA TYR A 132 6.96 8.85 3.79
C TYR A 132 7.08 10.37 3.66
N LEU A 133 7.95 11.01 4.44
CA LEU A 133 8.05 12.46 4.45
C LEU A 133 8.58 13.01 3.13
N ASP A 134 9.52 12.31 2.50
CA ASP A 134 10.06 12.69 1.20
C ASP A 134 8.96 12.70 0.12
N TYR A 135 8.11 11.67 0.10
CA TYR A 135 6.97 11.59 -0.82
C TYR A 135 5.91 12.65 -0.54
N ALA A 136 5.66 12.98 0.74
CA ALA A 136 4.75 14.07 1.10
C ALA A 136 5.28 15.44 0.62
N LEU A 137 6.60 15.68 0.73
CA LEU A 137 7.28 16.88 0.23
C LEU A 137 7.31 16.94 -1.29
N GLU A 138 7.59 15.82 -1.94
CA GLU A 138 7.64 15.69 -3.39
C GLU A 138 6.29 16.05 -4.02
N ASN A 139 5.19 15.59 -3.42
CA ASN A 139 3.82 15.92 -3.82
C ASN A 139 3.35 17.30 -3.34
N ASP A 140 4.18 18.11 -2.68
CA ASP A 140 3.76 19.36 -2.02
C ASP A 140 2.50 19.17 -1.15
N ALA A 141 2.35 18.02 -0.49
CA ALA A 141 1.11 17.63 0.17
C ALA A 141 0.96 18.23 1.58
N ILE A 142 -0.29 18.40 2.01
CA ILE A 142 -0.65 18.55 3.41
C ILE A 142 -0.76 17.14 3.98
N TYR A 143 0.01 16.83 5.03
CA TYR A 143 0.20 15.48 5.53
C TYR A 143 -0.79 15.15 6.65
N VAL A 144 -1.57 14.09 6.50
CA VAL A 144 -2.61 13.66 7.46
C VAL A 144 -2.21 12.32 8.07
N HIS A 145 -2.07 12.28 9.40
CA HIS A 145 -1.67 11.08 10.13
C HIS A 145 -2.16 11.12 11.57
N ILE A 146 -2.04 10.02 12.32
CA ILE A 146 -2.28 9.99 13.77
C ILE A 146 -1.05 9.45 14.47
N GLY A 147 -0.38 10.34 15.22
CA GLY A 147 0.90 10.02 15.86
C GLY A 147 2.00 9.73 14.84
N GLY A 148 3.13 9.20 15.30
CA GLY A 148 4.28 8.91 14.45
C GLY A 148 5.45 8.32 15.23
N SER A 149 6.48 7.85 14.53
CA SER A 149 7.77 7.58 15.16
C SER A 149 8.39 8.90 15.68
N LYS A 150 9.26 8.81 16.66
CA LYS A 150 9.91 10.01 17.23
C LYS A 150 10.65 10.80 16.16
N GLU A 151 11.35 10.11 15.27
CA GLU A 151 12.09 10.66 14.14
C GLU A 151 11.14 11.37 13.17
N ALA A 152 10.06 10.70 12.75
CA ALA A 152 9.09 11.30 11.83
C ALA A 152 8.45 12.57 12.41
N LEU A 153 8.04 12.56 13.68
CA LEU A 153 7.44 13.73 14.33
C LEU A 153 8.44 14.89 14.50
N LYS A 154 9.73 14.59 14.69
CA LYS A 154 10.80 15.57 14.70
C LYS A 154 10.99 16.18 13.31
N ASP A 155 11.08 15.34 12.28
CA ASP A 155 11.40 15.78 10.94
C ASP A 155 10.23 16.50 10.26
N ILE A 156 8.98 16.16 10.57
CA ILE A 156 7.80 16.95 10.17
C ILE A 156 7.97 18.43 10.60
N LYS A 157 8.43 18.67 11.81
CA LYS A 157 8.68 20.04 12.32
C LYS A 157 9.90 20.67 11.68
N THR A 158 11.03 19.95 11.62
CA THR A 158 12.30 20.44 11.07
C THR A 158 12.17 20.82 9.59
N LEU A 159 11.44 20.01 8.81
CA LEU A 159 11.21 20.22 7.39
C LEU A 159 9.99 21.13 7.11
N SER A 160 9.32 21.60 8.17
CA SER A 160 8.13 22.44 8.07
C SER A 160 7.03 21.83 7.20
N ILE A 161 6.84 20.51 7.28
CA ILE A 161 5.77 19.82 6.58
C ILE A 161 4.44 20.20 7.25
N PRO A 162 3.47 20.78 6.53
CA PRO A 162 2.18 21.07 7.12
C PRO A 162 1.43 19.76 7.40
N ASP A 163 1.19 19.47 8.68
CA ASP A 163 0.51 18.27 9.11
C ASP A 163 -0.82 18.53 9.82
N LEU A 164 -1.71 17.58 9.70
CA LEU A 164 -3.00 17.51 10.39
C LEU A 164 -3.14 16.12 11.02
N GLN A 165 -3.67 16.06 12.24
CA GLN A 165 -3.74 14.81 13.00
C GLN A 165 -5.17 14.48 13.46
N SER A 166 -5.32 14.19 14.75
CA SER A 166 -6.60 13.74 15.33
C SER A 166 -7.75 14.73 15.14
N GLU A 167 -7.46 16.01 14.98
CA GLU A 167 -8.47 17.07 14.80
C GLU A 167 -9.26 17.00 13.49
N VAL A 168 -8.76 16.24 12.50
CA VAL A 168 -9.45 16.03 11.21
C VAL A 168 -9.97 14.61 11.06
N THR A 169 -9.91 13.81 12.14
CA THR A 169 -10.33 12.41 12.14
C THR A 169 -11.52 12.18 13.07
N PHE A 170 -12.13 11.02 12.92
CA PHE A 170 -13.12 10.47 13.84
C PHE A 170 -12.85 8.99 14.06
N ARG A 171 -13.44 8.42 15.13
CA ARG A 171 -13.32 7.01 15.47
C ARG A 171 -14.62 6.28 15.21
N ASP A 172 -14.57 5.27 14.36
CA ASP A 172 -15.69 4.36 14.15
C ASP A 172 -15.43 3.05 14.93
N ARG A 173 -16.03 2.97 16.12
CA ARG A 173 -15.90 1.79 16.99
C ARG A 173 -16.83 0.66 16.59
N SER A 174 -17.79 0.90 15.73
CA SER A 174 -18.78 -0.12 15.29
C SER A 174 -18.12 -1.22 14.45
N ILE A 175 -16.92 -0.96 13.89
CA ILE A 175 -16.17 -1.92 13.08
C ILE A 175 -15.53 -3.06 13.92
N GLY A 176 -15.59 -3.01 15.25
CA GLY A 176 -15.12 -4.10 16.12
C GLY A 176 -13.61 -4.32 16.18
N LEU A 177 -12.82 -3.38 15.68
CA LEU A 177 -11.36 -3.46 15.71
C LEU A 177 -10.75 -2.78 16.95
N ALA A 178 -9.47 -3.08 17.25
CA ALA A 178 -8.72 -2.39 18.28
C ALA A 178 -8.70 -0.87 18.04
N TYR A 179 -8.69 -0.08 19.11
CA TYR A 179 -8.85 1.38 19.06
C TYR A 179 -7.95 2.08 18.03
N GLU A 180 -6.68 1.68 17.96
CA GLU A 180 -5.72 2.26 17.01
C GLU A 180 -6.06 2.02 15.53
N HIS A 181 -6.98 1.12 15.22
CA HIS A 181 -7.41 0.78 13.85
C HIS A 181 -8.77 1.39 13.47
N THR A 182 -9.37 2.21 14.30
CA THR A 182 -10.74 2.73 14.11
C THR A 182 -10.81 4.18 13.61
N ALA A 183 -9.68 4.81 13.30
CA ALA A 183 -9.64 6.21 12.90
C ALA A 183 -9.84 6.40 11.40
N PHE A 184 -10.71 7.33 11.03
CA PHE A 184 -10.94 7.75 9.65
C PHE A 184 -10.82 9.26 9.54
N ALA A 185 -10.23 9.75 8.45
CA ALA A 185 -10.18 11.18 8.13
C ALA A 185 -11.42 11.59 7.33
N SER A 186 -11.78 12.86 7.40
CA SER A 186 -12.87 13.48 6.64
C SER A 186 -12.33 14.67 5.87
N MET A 187 -12.60 14.73 4.56
CA MET A 187 -12.13 15.83 3.71
C MET A 187 -12.74 17.18 4.11
N SER A 188 -14.00 17.19 4.53
CA SER A 188 -14.62 18.43 5.03
C SER A 188 -13.88 18.98 6.24
N LYS A 189 -13.55 18.13 7.22
CA LYS A 189 -12.76 18.53 8.40
C LYS A 189 -11.34 18.96 8.03
N ILE A 190 -10.71 18.30 7.07
CA ILE A 190 -9.38 18.67 6.57
C ILE A 190 -9.43 20.07 5.96
N LYS A 191 -10.38 20.33 5.04
CA LYS A 191 -10.57 21.62 4.37
C LYS A 191 -10.88 22.75 5.37
N GLU A 192 -11.75 22.49 6.34
CA GLU A 192 -12.05 23.44 7.43
C GLU A 192 -10.79 23.77 8.24
N LYS A 193 -10.01 22.75 8.62
CA LYS A 193 -8.80 22.94 9.43
C LYS A 193 -7.70 23.68 8.68
N ILE A 194 -7.52 23.40 7.39
CA ILE A 194 -6.61 24.12 6.50
C ILE A 194 -6.95 25.61 6.52
N LYS A 195 -8.23 25.96 6.30
CA LYS A 195 -8.73 27.34 6.34
C LYS A 195 -8.49 27.98 7.72
N LYS A 196 -8.86 27.29 8.79
CA LYS A 196 -8.72 27.79 10.18
C LYS A 196 -7.26 28.04 10.60
N ARG A 197 -6.32 27.19 10.13
CA ARG A 197 -4.88 27.34 10.43
C ARG A 197 -4.15 28.27 9.44
N GLY A 198 -4.80 28.77 8.41
CA GLY A 198 -4.15 29.56 7.36
C GLY A 198 -3.11 28.77 6.57
N ILE A 199 -3.25 27.44 6.49
CA ILE A 199 -2.35 26.61 5.70
C ILE A 199 -2.57 26.89 4.22
N ARG A 200 -1.48 27.11 3.47
CA ARG A 200 -1.57 27.30 2.02
C ARG A 200 -2.29 26.11 1.36
N ASN A 201 -3.33 26.39 0.60
CA ASN A 201 -4.16 25.40 -0.08
C ASN A 201 -3.97 25.38 -1.60
N THR A 202 -3.03 26.14 -2.13
CA THR A 202 -2.70 26.16 -3.56
C THR A 202 -1.43 25.40 -3.81
N LYS A 203 -1.36 24.66 -4.95
CA LYS A 203 -0.16 23.93 -5.35
C LYS A 203 1.01 24.89 -5.66
N LYS A 204 2.24 24.48 -5.40
CA LYS A 204 3.49 25.15 -5.82
C LYS A 204 4.22 24.38 -6.91
N LYS A 205 3.88 23.11 -7.08
CA LYS A 205 4.49 22.19 -8.06
C LYS A 205 3.39 21.58 -8.91
N ASP A 206 3.72 21.20 -10.11
CA ASP A 206 2.84 20.38 -10.93
C ASP A 206 2.77 18.95 -10.39
N GLU A 207 1.76 18.21 -10.81
CA GLU A 207 1.57 16.82 -10.43
C GLU A 207 2.75 15.96 -10.95
N LEU A 208 3.18 14.98 -10.15
CA LEU A 208 4.28 14.08 -10.49
C LEU A 208 3.93 13.12 -11.63
N LEU A 209 2.66 12.74 -11.71
CA LEU A 209 2.18 11.81 -12.72
C LEU A 209 1.26 12.51 -13.71
N GLN A 210 1.49 12.25 -14.98
CA GLN A 210 0.58 12.56 -16.07
C GLN A 210 -0.06 11.25 -16.51
N TYR A 211 -1.39 11.25 -16.63
CA TYR A 211 -2.15 10.08 -17.05
C TYR A 211 -2.55 10.24 -18.51
N SER A 212 -2.16 9.26 -19.34
CA SER A 212 -2.68 9.07 -20.69
C SER A 212 -3.70 7.94 -20.68
N ILE A 213 -4.80 8.11 -21.42
CA ILE A 213 -5.79 7.08 -21.70
C ILE A 213 -5.66 6.80 -23.19
N ASP A 214 -4.71 5.93 -23.54
CA ASP A 214 -4.52 5.42 -24.89
C ASP A 214 -5.35 4.15 -25.12
#